data_a4763876d732ce905143ab26bf2ea338
#
_entry.id   a4763876d732ce905143ab26bf2ea338
#
_cell.length_a   1.000
_cell.length_b   1.000
_cell.length_c   1.000
_cell.angle_alpha   90.00
_cell.angle_beta   90.00
_cell.angle_gamma   90.00
#
_symmetry.space_group_name_H-M   'P 1'
#
loop_
_entity.id
_entity.type
_entity.pdbx_description
1 polymer ?
#
loop_
_entity_poly.entity_id
_entity_poly.type
_entity_poly.pdbx_seq_one_letter_code
_entity_poly.pdbx_strand_id
1 'polypeptide(L)'
;MAIKFTSHGKPIPNGNLLIVDGLNLAFRWKHQGKLDFEHDYVRTVQSLAKSYNCGEIVVLGDGGSNYRKEVYPEYKANRKERYAEQTPEEEAEFLEFLAEFQLTMNQLKEKGYLTLKYQGVEADDIAAHICQKREELGIDEIWLISSDKDWDLLVNDKVSRFSTVTRKETTVHNLDEHYDFDPEYFLTYKCLTGDKGDNVPGVTGVGPKRATQLIEQYGDVFDIMASLPIDGRYKYIQNLNEFGSEGLEIGVKLMDLTYDVEAALLGHGNEIVKLVENYVSEDRL
;
A
#
# COMPACT_ATOMS: atom_id res chain seq x y z
N MET A 1 -1.24 -25.54 -10.73
CA MET A 1 -0.11 -26.47 -10.51
C MET A 1 0.55 -26.09 -9.18
N ALA A 2 1.02 -27.04 -8.36
CA ALA A 2 1.72 -26.68 -7.11
C ALA A 2 3.10 -26.10 -7.45
N ILE A 3 3.45 -24.99 -6.80
CA ILE A 3 4.76 -24.34 -6.96
C ILE A 3 5.88 -25.32 -6.57
N LYS A 4 6.93 -25.35 -7.36
CA LYS A 4 8.13 -26.14 -7.08
C LYS A 4 9.17 -25.25 -6.42
N PHE A 5 10.04 -25.83 -5.61
CA PHE A 5 11.14 -25.14 -4.95
C PHE A 5 12.48 -25.72 -5.40
N THR A 6 13.49 -24.85 -5.49
CA THR A 6 14.87 -25.26 -5.68
C THR A 6 15.38 -26.02 -4.46
N SER A 7 16.54 -26.69 -4.57
CA SER A 7 17.21 -27.35 -3.43
C SER A 7 17.53 -26.40 -2.28
N HIS A 8 17.59 -25.08 -2.52
CA HIS A 8 17.83 -24.04 -1.53
C HIS A 8 16.55 -23.40 -0.97
N GLY A 9 15.36 -23.94 -1.32
CA GLY A 9 14.07 -23.45 -0.83
C GLY A 9 13.56 -22.19 -1.51
N LYS A 10 14.15 -21.77 -2.64
CA LYS A 10 13.63 -20.66 -3.46
C LYS A 10 12.53 -21.21 -4.38
N PRO A 11 11.39 -20.53 -4.55
CA PRO A 11 10.38 -20.91 -5.53
C PRO A 11 10.96 -20.92 -6.94
N ILE A 12 10.47 -21.80 -7.79
CA ILE A 12 10.83 -21.82 -9.21
C ILE A 12 9.92 -20.83 -9.93
N PRO A 13 10.46 -19.90 -10.71
CA PRO A 13 9.72 -18.90 -11.46
C PRO A 13 8.59 -19.48 -12.30
N ASN A 14 7.45 -18.83 -12.32
CA ASN A 14 6.26 -19.27 -13.06
C ASN A 14 5.44 -18.13 -13.67
N GLY A 15 5.99 -16.91 -13.67
CA GLY A 15 5.33 -15.71 -14.15
C GLY A 15 4.46 -14.98 -13.12
N ASN A 16 4.21 -15.58 -11.94
CA ASN A 16 3.42 -14.96 -10.88
C ASN A 16 4.33 -14.36 -9.82
N LEU A 17 4.03 -13.13 -9.40
CA LEU A 17 4.81 -12.36 -8.46
C LEU A 17 4.09 -12.18 -7.12
N LEU A 18 4.79 -12.42 -6.02
CA LEU A 18 4.38 -12.02 -4.68
C LEU A 18 5.04 -10.69 -4.30
N ILE A 19 4.27 -9.66 -4.04
CA ILE A 19 4.76 -8.40 -3.49
C ILE A 19 4.36 -8.31 -2.02
N VAL A 20 5.34 -8.15 -1.14
CA VAL A 20 5.13 -8.13 0.31
C VAL A 20 5.41 -6.73 0.84
N ASP A 21 4.42 -6.13 1.50
CA ASP A 21 4.61 -4.97 2.37
C ASP A 21 5.41 -5.40 3.60
N GLY A 22 6.70 -5.12 3.55
CA GLY A 22 7.66 -5.72 4.46
C GLY A 22 7.42 -5.35 5.91
N LEU A 23 7.22 -4.07 6.18
CA LEU A 23 7.04 -3.59 7.55
C LEU A 23 5.65 -3.95 8.09
N ASN A 24 4.61 -3.87 7.26
CA ASN A 24 3.25 -4.28 7.63
C ASN A 24 3.22 -5.75 8.07
N LEU A 25 3.88 -6.63 7.31
CA LEU A 25 3.99 -8.04 7.70
C LEU A 25 4.79 -8.22 9.00
N ALA A 26 5.89 -7.48 9.20
CA ALA A 26 6.74 -7.57 10.40
C ALA A 26 6.00 -7.17 11.68
N PHE A 27 5.09 -6.20 11.61
CA PHE A 27 4.28 -5.78 12.75
C PHE A 27 3.46 -6.93 13.38
N ARG A 28 3.19 -8.00 12.63
CA ARG A 28 2.55 -9.20 13.16
C ARG A 28 3.31 -9.79 14.36
N TRP A 29 4.65 -9.83 14.29
CA TRP A 29 5.48 -10.35 15.37
C TRP A 29 5.64 -9.35 16.50
N LYS A 30 5.80 -8.06 16.17
CA LYS A 30 5.82 -6.99 17.17
C LYS A 30 4.58 -7.01 18.05
N HIS A 31 3.38 -7.15 17.48
CA HIS A 31 2.13 -7.25 18.24
C HIS A 31 2.01 -8.52 19.10
N GLN A 32 2.85 -9.52 18.86
CA GLN A 32 2.96 -10.74 19.67
C GLN A 32 4.08 -10.63 20.71
N GLY A 33 4.75 -9.49 20.82
CA GLY A 33 5.91 -9.30 21.71
C GLY A 33 7.14 -10.10 21.28
N LYS A 34 7.24 -10.47 19.99
CA LYS A 34 8.35 -11.26 19.46
C LYS A 34 9.26 -10.37 18.63
N LEU A 35 10.50 -10.19 19.09
CA LEU A 35 11.50 -9.38 18.39
C LEU A 35 12.50 -10.21 17.57
N ASP A 36 12.66 -11.49 17.84
CA ASP A 36 13.44 -12.45 17.04
C ASP A 36 12.49 -13.15 16.06
N PHE A 37 12.32 -12.58 14.84
CA PHE A 37 11.35 -13.08 13.87
C PHE A 37 11.92 -13.36 12.48
N GLU A 38 13.19 -13.11 12.22
CA GLU A 38 13.82 -13.24 10.91
C GLU A 38 13.48 -14.58 10.23
N HIS A 39 13.72 -15.71 10.90
CA HIS A 39 13.45 -17.03 10.35
C HIS A 39 11.96 -17.28 10.09
N ASP A 40 11.09 -16.86 11.00
CA ASP A 40 9.65 -17.04 10.86
C ASP A 40 9.10 -16.14 9.76
N TYR A 41 9.66 -14.95 9.59
CA TYR A 41 9.35 -14.04 8.50
C TYR A 41 9.62 -14.68 7.14
N VAL A 42 10.85 -15.16 6.92
CA VAL A 42 11.25 -15.82 5.68
C VAL A 42 10.35 -17.03 5.38
N ARG A 43 10.11 -17.89 6.37
CA ARG A 43 9.19 -19.04 6.22
C ARG A 43 7.78 -18.63 5.88
N THR A 44 7.28 -17.51 6.47
CA THR A 44 5.95 -16.99 6.20
C THR A 44 5.84 -16.50 4.76
N VAL A 45 6.82 -15.74 4.27
CA VAL A 45 6.87 -15.26 2.89
C VAL A 45 6.89 -16.43 1.90
N GLN A 46 7.74 -17.45 2.14
CA GLN A 46 7.78 -18.65 1.34
C GLN A 46 6.46 -19.44 1.35
N SER A 47 5.81 -19.53 2.50
CA SER A 47 4.51 -20.18 2.62
C SER A 47 3.42 -19.44 1.85
N LEU A 48 3.42 -18.11 1.88
CA LEU A 48 2.50 -17.27 1.12
C LEU A 48 2.74 -17.44 -0.38
N ALA A 49 3.99 -17.39 -0.84
CA ALA A 49 4.32 -17.63 -2.24
C ALA A 49 3.83 -19.01 -2.71
N LYS A 50 3.98 -20.03 -1.88
CA LYS A 50 3.43 -21.37 -2.17
C LYS A 50 1.91 -21.36 -2.23
N SER A 51 1.23 -20.69 -1.31
CA SER A 51 -0.24 -20.64 -1.25
C SER A 51 -0.83 -19.96 -2.47
N TYR A 52 -0.19 -18.91 -2.96
CA TYR A 52 -0.63 -18.11 -4.09
C TYR A 52 0.05 -18.47 -5.42
N ASN A 53 0.79 -19.56 -5.45
CA ASN A 53 1.48 -20.04 -6.66
C ASN A 53 2.36 -18.95 -7.30
N CYS A 54 3.11 -18.18 -6.47
CA CYS A 54 4.02 -17.14 -6.94
C CYS A 54 5.45 -17.68 -6.97
N GLY A 55 6.07 -17.69 -8.16
CA GLY A 55 7.44 -18.15 -8.37
C GLY A 55 8.48 -17.11 -8.01
N GLU A 56 8.12 -15.83 -8.01
CA GLU A 56 8.99 -14.71 -7.68
C GLU A 56 8.46 -13.95 -6.46
N ILE A 57 9.38 -13.40 -5.66
CA ILE A 57 9.05 -12.70 -4.41
C ILE A 57 9.80 -11.38 -4.35
N VAL A 58 9.07 -10.29 -4.19
CA VAL A 58 9.61 -8.96 -3.92
C VAL A 58 9.13 -8.49 -2.55
N VAL A 59 10.04 -8.06 -1.70
CA VAL A 59 9.71 -7.51 -0.38
C VAL A 59 10.04 -6.02 -0.36
N LEU A 60 9.06 -5.20 -0.02
CA LEU A 60 9.18 -3.75 -0.06
C LEU A 60 9.40 -3.19 1.34
N GLY A 61 10.36 -2.27 1.46
CA GLY A 61 10.61 -1.50 2.66
C GLY A 61 10.09 -0.07 2.52
N ASP A 62 9.51 0.45 3.58
CA ASP A 62 9.08 1.85 3.65
C ASP A 62 10.30 2.77 3.91
N GLY A 63 10.46 3.79 3.10
CA GLY A 63 11.50 4.82 3.24
C GLY A 63 10.97 6.20 3.61
N GLY A 64 9.68 6.31 3.92
CA GLY A 64 8.97 7.56 4.15
C GLY A 64 8.43 8.19 2.87
N SER A 65 7.72 9.30 2.96
CA SER A 65 7.13 9.98 1.80
C SER A 65 7.58 11.43 1.71
N ASN A 66 8.53 11.72 0.84
CA ASN A 66 8.93 13.09 0.57
C ASN A 66 7.90 13.78 -0.32
N TYR A 67 7.39 13.09 -1.36
CA TYR A 67 6.38 13.63 -2.26
C TYR A 67 5.12 14.10 -1.50
N ARG A 68 4.52 13.24 -0.67
CA ARG A 68 3.29 13.60 0.06
C ARG A 68 3.52 14.71 1.07
N LYS A 69 4.70 14.78 1.69
CA LYS A 69 5.07 15.89 2.59
C LYS A 69 5.34 17.21 1.87
N GLU A 70 5.75 17.17 0.62
CA GLU A 70 5.86 18.36 -0.23
C GLU A 70 4.48 18.88 -0.61
N VAL A 71 3.54 17.99 -0.97
CA VAL A 71 2.14 18.32 -1.25
C VAL A 71 1.42 18.83 0.01
N TYR A 72 1.64 18.15 1.15
CA TYR A 72 0.99 18.47 2.42
C TYR A 72 1.94 18.21 3.59
N PRO A 73 2.57 19.28 4.15
CA PRO A 73 3.58 19.15 5.21
C PRO A 73 3.13 18.39 6.46
N GLU A 74 1.82 18.43 6.76
CA GLU A 74 1.22 17.75 7.91
C GLU A 74 0.96 16.25 7.67
N TYR A 75 1.26 15.72 6.47
CA TYR A 75 1.12 14.30 6.16
C TYR A 75 1.91 13.44 7.15
N LYS A 76 1.19 12.53 7.83
CA LYS A 76 1.73 11.65 8.89
C LYS A 76 2.38 12.38 10.08
N ALA A 77 2.13 13.70 10.27
CA ALA A 77 2.70 14.46 11.38
C ALA A 77 2.25 13.94 12.75
N ASN A 78 1.02 13.46 12.87
CA ASN A 78 0.46 12.81 14.06
C ASN A 78 1.29 11.60 14.55
N ARG A 79 2.08 10.97 13.67
CA ARG A 79 2.98 9.88 14.06
C ARG A 79 4.15 10.37 14.90
N LYS A 80 4.66 11.60 14.62
CA LYS A 80 5.72 12.21 15.43
C LYS A 80 5.27 12.51 16.85
N GLU A 81 4.02 13.01 17.00
CA GLU A 81 3.44 13.26 18.33
C GLU A 81 3.33 11.96 19.12
N ARG A 82 2.82 10.90 18.50
CA ARG A 82 2.70 9.57 19.08
C ARG A 82 4.06 8.96 19.46
N TYR A 83 5.10 9.20 18.69
CA TYR A 83 6.45 8.77 19.03
C TYR A 83 7.05 9.59 20.18
N ALA A 84 6.74 10.89 20.27
CA ALA A 84 7.18 11.74 21.36
C ALA A 84 6.51 11.41 22.72
N GLU A 85 5.36 10.73 22.69
CA GLU A 85 4.64 10.26 23.88
C GLU A 85 5.12 8.87 24.39
N GLN A 86 5.99 8.19 23.63
CA GLN A 86 6.53 6.88 24.02
C GLN A 86 7.44 7.00 25.26
N THR A 87 7.40 5.97 26.08
CA THR A 87 8.40 5.82 27.16
C THR A 87 9.76 5.43 26.55
N PRO A 88 10.87 5.65 27.27
CA PRO A 88 12.19 5.21 26.80
C PRO A 88 12.26 3.71 26.51
N GLU A 89 11.52 2.90 27.24
CA GLU A 89 11.43 1.45 27.06
C GLU A 89 10.69 1.11 25.75
N GLU A 90 9.58 1.77 25.46
CA GLU A 90 8.81 1.59 24.22
C GLU A 90 9.60 2.05 22.99
N GLU A 91 10.34 3.15 23.12
CA GLU A 91 11.25 3.62 22.08
C GLU A 91 12.36 2.60 21.80
N ALA A 92 13.02 2.09 22.84
CA ALA A 92 14.07 1.08 22.73
C ALA A 92 13.55 -0.20 22.07
N GLU A 93 12.38 -0.72 22.48
CA GLU A 93 11.72 -1.87 21.86
C GLU A 93 11.41 -1.63 20.38
N PHE A 94 10.96 -0.43 20.03
CA PHE A 94 10.67 -0.09 18.65
C PHE A 94 11.93 -0.02 17.78
N LEU A 95 13.02 0.52 18.32
CA LEU A 95 14.31 0.55 17.62
C LEU A 95 14.89 -0.86 17.43
N GLU A 96 14.77 -1.74 18.44
CA GLU A 96 15.15 -3.14 18.32
C GLU A 96 14.33 -3.86 17.24
N PHE A 97 13.02 -3.65 17.22
CA PHE A 97 12.14 -4.17 16.17
C PHE A 97 12.57 -3.71 14.77
N LEU A 98 12.91 -2.43 14.58
CA LEU A 98 13.38 -1.92 13.29
C LEU A 98 14.74 -2.50 12.90
N ALA A 99 15.63 -2.72 13.87
CA ALA A 99 16.93 -3.37 13.64
C ALA A 99 16.75 -4.82 13.18
N GLU A 100 15.88 -5.59 13.84
CA GLU A 100 15.53 -6.95 13.44
C GLU A 100 14.89 -7.01 12.06
N PHE A 101 14.00 -6.06 11.75
CA PHE A 101 13.44 -5.95 10.40
C PHE A 101 14.52 -5.69 9.36
N GLN A 102 15.52 -4.85 9.66
CA GLN A 102 16.62 -4.61 8.73
C GLN A 102 17.48 -5.87 8.53
N LEU A 103 17.72 -6.65 9.57
CA LEU A 103 18.41 -7.96 9.46
C LEU A 103 17.59 -8.92 8.59
N THR A 104 16.27 -8.96 8.79
CA THR A 104 15.35 -9.75 7.97
C THR A 104 15.42 -9.39 6.49
N MET A 105 15.45 -8.09 6.15
CA MET A 105 15.59 -7.62 4.77
C MET A 105 16.94 -8.06 4.16
N ASN A 106 18.03 -7.99 4.93
CA ASN A 106 19.34 -8.43 4.48
C ASN A 106 19.36 -9.95 4.23
N GLN A 107 18.76 -10.73 5.13
CA GLN A 107 18.69 -12.19 4.98
C GLN A 107 17.83 -12.61 3.76
N LEU A 108 16.72 -11.91 3.49
CA LEU A 108 15.93 -12.12 2.29
C LEU A 108 16.77 -11.90 1.03
N LYS A 109 17.56 -10.82 1.01
CA LYS A 109 18.47 -10.52 -0.10
C LYS A 109 19.56 -11.60 -0.27
N GLU A 110 20.17 -12.07 0.82
CA GLU A 110 21.16 -13.16 0.79
C GLU A 110 20.56 -14.47 0.27
N LYS A 111 19.29 -14.72 0.50
CA LYS A 111 18.54 -15.85 -0.06
C LYS A 111 18.13 -15.65 -1.52
N GLY A 112 18.48 -14.54 -2.13
CA GLY A 112 18.20 -14.22 -3.53
C GLY A 112 16.80 -13.69 -3.79
N TYR A 113 16.06 -13.20 -2.77
CA TYR A 113 14.83 -12.48 -2.98
C TYR A 113 15.11 -11.01 -3.29
N LEU A 114 14.30 -10.41 -4.15
CA LEU A 114 14.42 -8.99 -4.42
C LEU A 114 13.84 -8.18 -3.25
N THR A 115 14.66 -7.30 -2.69
CA THR A 115 14.23 -6.35 -1.66
C THR A 115 14.43 -4.94 -2.15
N LEU A 116 13.39 -4.10 -2.11
CA LEU A 116 13.43 -2.72 -2.57
C LEU A 116 13.06 -1.77 -1.42
N LYS A 117 13.89 -0.76 -1.23
CA LYS A 117 13.65 0.33 -0.27
C LYS A 117 14.41 1.56 -0.72
N TYR A 118 13.71 2.67 -0.89
CA TYR A 118 14.30 3.95 -1.29
C TYR A 118 13.97 5.02 -0.25
N GLN A 119 14.95 5.86 0.06
CA GLN A 119 14.73 6.93 1.03
C GLN A 119 13.74 7.96 0.49
N GLY A 120 12.74 8.29 1.27
CA GLY A 120 11.67 9.24 0.91
C GLY A 120 10.58 8.66 0.02
N VAL A 121 10.61 7.35 -0.27
CA VAL A 121 9.60 6.62 -1.06
C VAL A 121 8.90 5.61 -0.18
N GLU A 122 7.58 5.55 -0.26
CA GLU A 122 6.76 4.57 0.45
C GLU A 122 6.72 3.23 -0.28
N ALA A 123 6.56 2.14 0.47
CA ALA A 123 6.38 0.80 -0.10
C ALA A 123 5.17 0.72 -1.03
N ASP A 124 4.12 1.48 -0.72
CA ASP A 124 2.88 1.59 -1.48
C ASP A 124 3.11 2.09 -2.91
N ASP A 125 3.97 3.12 -3.06
CA ASP A 125 4.29 3.70 -4.37
C ASP A 125 5.12 2.74 -5.23
N ILE A 126 6.04 1.99 -4.61
CA ILE A 126 6.82 0.96 -5.30
C ILE A 126 5.89 -0.17 -5.76
N ALA A 127 4.96 -0.63 -4.90
CA ALA A 127 3.98 -1.66 -5.24
C ALA A 127 3.09 -1.20 -6.41
N ALA A 128 2.56 0.02 -6.34
CA ALA A 128 1.73 0.60 -7.37
C ALA A 128 2.46 0.66 -8.73
N HIS A 129 3.71 1.10 -8.73
CA HIS A 129 4.52 1.16 -9.95
C HIS A 129 4.75 -0.21 -10.57
N ILE A 130 5.10 -1.23 -9.77
CA ILE A 130 5.28 -2.60 -10.27
C ILE A 130 3.96 -3.14 -10.83
N CYS A 131 2.82 -2.88 -10.17
CA CYS A 131 1.50 -3.28 -10.67
C CYS A 131 1.16 -2.59 -12.01
N GLN A 132 1.43 -1.29 -12.15
CA GLN A 132 1.21 -0.56 -13.41
C GLN A 132 2.10 -1.09 -14.55
N LYS A 133 3.33 -1.51 -14.23
CA LYS A 133 4.32 -2.05 -15.18
C LYS A 133 4.23 -3.55 -15.40
N ARG A 134 3.22 -4.23 -14.81
CA ARG A 134 3.05 -5.67 -14.82
C ARG A 134 3.22 -6.30 -16.21
N GLU A 135 2.55 -5.75 -17.23
CA GLU A 135 2.61 -6.28 -18.60
C GLU A 135 3.98 -6.08 -19.24
N GLU A 136 4.58 -4.91 -19.05
CA GLU A 136 5.92 -4.58 -19.53
C GLU A 136 6.97 -5.53 -18.93
N LEU A 137 6.80 -5.88 -17.65
CA LEU A 137 7.65 -6.81 -16.91
C LEU A 137 7.38 -8.29 -17.25
N GLY A 138 6.36 -8.58 -18.06
CA GLY A 138 5.97 -9.95 -18.42
C GLY A 138 5.48 -10.77 -17.22
N ILE A 139 4.86 -10.12 -16.23
CA ILE A 139 4.29 -10.77 -15.06
C ILE A 139 2.83 -11.15 -15.35
N ASP A 140 2.46 -12.41 -15.11
CA ASP A 140 1.11 -12.91 -15.39
C ASP A 140 0.11 -12.46 -14.32
N GLU A 141 0.41 -12.67 -13.04
CA GLU A 141 -0.44 -12.30 -11.91
C GLU A 141 0.41 -11.78 -10.75
N ILE A 142 -0.17 -10.87 -9.95
CA ILE A 142 0.45 -10.33 -8.74
C ILE A 142 -0.43 -10.62 -7.54
N TRP A 143 0.18 -11.14 -6.47
CA TRP A 143 -0.42 -11.20 -5.15
C TRP A 143 0.28 -10.21 -4.21
N LEU A 144 -0.52 -9.27 -3.70
CA LEU A 144 -0.10 -8.25 -2.75
C LEU A 144 -0.32 -8.77 -1.33
N ILE A 145 0.71 -8.74 -0.50
CA ILE A 145 0.63 -9.11 0.92
C ILE A 145 0.72 -7.86 1.75
N SER A 146 -0.41 -7.27 2.06
CA SER A 146 -0.56 -6.12 2.95
C SER A 146 -1.91 -6.12 3.64
N SER A 147 -1.95 -5.68 4.89
CA SER A 147 -3.19 -5.45 5.63
C SER A 147 -3.72 -4.02 5.47
N ASP A 148 -2.97 -3.19 4.75
CA ASP A 148 -3.40 -1.84 4.39
C ASP A 148 -4.48 -1.92 3.29
N LYS A 149 -5.62 -1.28 3.56
CA LYS A 149 -6.74 -1.25 2.61
C LYS A 149 -6.46 -0.33 1.41
N ASP A 150 -5.50 0.58 1.51
CA ASP A 150 -5.16 1.45 0.39
C ASP A 150 -4.63 0.67 -0.80
N TRP A 151 -4.05 -0.51 -0.55
CA TRP A 151 -3.64 -1.44 -1.61
C TRP A 151 -4.81 -2.06 -2.38
N ASP A 152 -6.07 -1.91 -1.91
CA ASP A 152 -7.25 -2.30 -2.69
C ASP A 152 -7.42 -1.45 -3.96
N LEU A 153 -6.85 -0.23 -4.00
CA LEU A 153 -6.78 0.59 -5.23
C LEU A 153 -5.97 -0.08 -6.36
N LEU A 154 -5.14 -1.05 -6.05
CA LEU A 154 -4.31 -1.77 -7.02
C LEU A 154 -4.97 -3.06 -7.52
N VAL A 155 -6.07 -3.50 -6.87
CA VAL A 155 -6.75 -4.75 -7.20
C VAL A 155 -7.46 -4.66 -8.55
N ASN A 156 -7.23 -5.65 -9.40
CA ASN A 156 -7.86 -5.79 -10.70
C ASN A 156 -7.87 -7.26 -11.14
N ASP A 157 -8.20 -7.55 -12.42
CA ASP A 157 -8.26 -8.93 -12.96
C ASP A 157 -6.95 -9.73 -12.80
N LYS A 158 -5.81 -9.06 -12.59
CA LYS A 158 -4.48 -9.66 -12.51
C LYS A 158 -3.74 -9.38 -11.21
N VAL A 159 -4.29 -8.53 -10.38
CA VAL A 159 -3.71 -8.14 -9.09
C VAL A 159 -4.71 -8.42 -7.99
N SER A 160 -4.32 -9.22 -7.02
CA SER A 160 -5.12 -9.57 -5.85
C SER A 160 -4.36 -9.26 -4.57
N ARG A 161 -5.07 -9.06 -3.45
CA ARG A 161 -4.46 -8.77 -2.14
C ARG A 161 -4.86 -9.80 -1.09
N PHE A 162 -3.94 -10.11 -0.20
CA PHE A 162 -4.18 -10.88 1.02
C PHE A 162 -3.77 -10.09 2.26
N SER A 163 -4.69 -9.96 3.21
CA SER A 163 -4.44 -9.36 4.53
C SER A 163 -4.05 -10.43 5.55
N THR A 164 -2.84 -10.31 6.10
CA THR A 164 -2.37 -11.23 7.15
C THR A 164 -3.06 -11.03 8.50
N VAL A 165 -3.67 -9.86 8.73
CA VAL A 165 -4.43 -9.52 9.94
C VAL A 165 -5.81 -10.12 9.90
N THR A 166 -6.59 -9.83 8.86
CA THR A 166 -7.97 -10.34 8.72
C THR A 166 -8.02 -11.75 8.16
N ARG A 167 -6.94 -12.23 7.54
CA ARG A 167 -6.83 -13.50 6.81
C ARG A 167 -7.83 -13.63 5.67
N LYS A 168 -8.15 -12.50 5.05
CA LYS A 168 -9.05 -12.40 3.91
C LYS A 168 -8.30 -12.05 2.65
N GLU A 169 -8.77 -12.60 1.56
CA GLU A 169 -8.36 -12.25 0.20
C GLU A 169 -9.29 -11.17 -0.34
N THR A 170 -8.72 -10.24 -1.08
CA THR A 170 -9.43 -9.23 -1.85
C THR A 170 -9.05 -9.40 -3.31
N THR A 171 -10.03 -9.70 -4.14
CA THR A 171 -9.91 -9.91 -5.58
C THR A 171 -10.97 -9.06 -6.28
N VAL A 172 -10.85 -8.86 -7.58
CA VAL A 172 -11.88 -8.16 -8.36
C VAL A 172 -13.28 -8.78 -8.22
N HIS A 173 -13.36 -10.08 -7.91
CA HIS A 173 -14.64 -10.81 -7.81
C HIS A 173 -15.32 -10.69 -6.45
N ASN A 174 -14.65 -10.22 -5.41
CA ASN A 174 -15.21 -10.07 -4.07
C ASN A 174 -14.88 -8.70 -3.44
N LEU A 175 -14.40 -7.75 -4.24
CA LEU A 175 -14.02 -6.43 -3.75
C LEU A 175 -15.22 -5.71 -3.11
N ASP A 176 -16.41 -5.87 -3.67
CA ASP A 176 -17.66 -5.32 -3.17
C ASP A 176 -18.07 -5.87 -1.79
N GLU A 177 -17.68 -7.09 -1.44
CA GLU A 177 -17.94 -7.67 -0.12
C GLU A 177 -17.17 -6.99 1.03
N HIS A 178 -16.15 -6.20 0.69
CA HIS A 178 -15.28 -5.51 1.66
C HIS A 178 -15.72 -4.08 1.98
N TYR A 179 -16.72 -3.53 1.26
CA TYR A 179 -17.17 -2.15 1.33
C TYR A 179 -18.70 -2.06 1.43
N ASP A 180 -19.20 -1.05 2.15
CA ASP A 180 -20.63 -0.72 2.23
C ASP A 180 -21.09 0.22 1.08
N PHE A 181 -20.23 0.42 0.08
CA PHE A 181 -20.43 1.24 -1.12
C PHE A 181 -19.68 0.59 -2.28
N ASP A 182 -19.95 1.03 -3.52
CA ASP A 182 -19.25 0.53 -4.69
C ASP A 182 -17.74 0.85 -4.59
N PRO A 183 -16.86 -0.17 -4.60
CA PRO A 183 -15.41 -0.01 -4.44
C PRO A 183 -14.76 0.90 -5.48
N GLU A 184 -15.36 1.10 -6.64
CA GLU A 184 -14.91 2.07 -7.65
C GLU A 184 -14.76 3.47 -7.05
N TYR A 185 -15.59 3.81 -6.06
CA TYR A 185 -15.56 5.11 -5.38
C TYR A 185 -14.71 5.12 -4.11
N PHE A 186 -13.86 4.12 -3.87
CA PHE A 186 -13.06 4.05 -2.64
C PHE A 186 -12.18 5.30 -2.46
N LEU A 187 -11.49 5.75 -3.51
CA LEU A 187 -10.71 6.99 -3.48
C LEU A 187 -11.60 8.20 -3.15
N THR A 188 -12.74 8.33 -3.84
CA THR A 188 -13.70 9.43 -3.60
C THR A 188 -14.17 9.45 -2.16
N TYR A 189 -14.52 8.28 -1.64
CA TYR A 189 -14.91 8.14 -0.24
C TYR A 189 -13.82 8.63 0.71
N LYS A 190 -12.56 8.25 0.47
CA LYS A 190 -11.41 8.71 1.27
C LYS A 190 -11.18 10.23 1.14
N CYS A 191 -11.25 10.80 -0.05
CA CYS A 191 -11.12 12.24 -0.25
C CYS A 191 -12.20 13.05 0.51
N LEU A 192 -13.41 12.53 0.60
CA LEU A 192 -14.51 13.16 1.33
C LEU A 192 -14.39 13.01 2.85
N THR A 193 -13.99 11.82 3.33
CA THR A 193 -13.92 11.51 4.77
C THR A 193 -12.57 11.83 5.41
N GLY A 194 -11.52 11.93 4.60
CA GLY A 194 -10.13 12.04 5.05
C GLY A 194 -9.56 10.72 5.56
N ASP A 195 -8.28 10.74 5.92
CA ASP A 195 -7.56 9.65 6.57
C ASP A 195 -6.90 10.12 7.87
N LYS A 196 -7.46 9.71 9.01
CA LYS A 196 -6.92 10.07 10.32
C LYS A 196 -5.59 9.38 10.63
N GLY A 197 -5.35 8.20 10.05
CA GLY A 197 -4.11 7.43 10.23
C GLY A 197 -2.92 8.18 9.67
N ASP A 198 -3.12 8.81 8.52
CA ASP A 198 -2.11 9.55 7.77
C ASP A 198 -2.23 11.08 7.91
N ASN A 199 -3.12 11.53 8.81
CA ASN A 199 -3.38 12.95 9.05
C ASN A 199 -3.83 13.71 7.79
N VAL A 200 -4.59 13.04 6.90
CA VAL A 200 -5.15 13.67 5.71
C VAL A 200 -6.54 14.22 6.05
N PRO A 201 -6.78 15.53 5.86
CA PRO A 201 -8.07 16.12 6.16
C PRO A 201 -9.14 15.68 5.16
N GLY A 202 -10.34 15.43 5.65
CA GLY A 202 -11.56 15.32 4.86
C GLY A 202 -12.47 16.53 5.02
N VAL A 203 -13.60 16.50 4.34
CA VAL A 203 -14.60 17.58 4.41
C VAL A 203 -15.27 17.58 5.78
N THR A 204 -15.16 18.69 6.49
CA THR A 204 -15.73 18.82 7.83
C THR A 204 -17.22 18.53 7.84
N GLY A 205 -17.62 17.55 8.67
CA GLY A 205 -19.01 17.11 8.80
C GLY A 205 -19.45 16.10 7.74
N VAL A 206 -18.58 15.67 6.84
CA VAL A 206 -18.82 14.54 5.94
C VAL A 206 -18.20 13.28 6.58
N GLY A 207 -19.04 12.42 7.08
CA GLY A 207 -18.69 11.07 7.52
C GLY A 207 -19.25 10.02 6.54
N PRO A 208 -19.15 8.72 6.87
CA PRO A 208 -19.50 7.63 5.95
C PRO A 208 -20.83 7.83 5.21
N LYS A 209 -21.91 8.04 5.95
CA LYS A 209 -23.25 8.20 5.36
C LYS A 209 -23.36 9.37 4.38
N ARG A 210 -22.72 10.50 4.69
CA ARG A 210 -22.77 11.68 3.80
C ARG A 210 -21.85 11.53 2.60
N ALA A 211 -20.71 10.86 2.77
CA ALA A 211 -19.83 10.52 1.66
C ALA A 211 -20.55 9.64 0.65
N THR A 212 -21.20 8.55 1.08
CA THR A 212 -21.99 7.69 0.20
C THR A 212 -23.10 8.47 -0.52
N GLN A 213 -23.84 9.35 0.19
CA GLN A 213 -24.87 10.18 -0.45
C GLN A 213 -24.31 11.15 -1.51
N LEU A 214 -23.12 11.72 -1.27
CA LEU A 214 -22.49 12.60 -2.25
C LEU A 214 -22.02 11.81 -3.49
N ILE A 215 -21.46 10.64 -3.27
CA ILE A 215 -21.06 9.71 -4.36
C ILE A 215 -22.27 9.31 -5.20
N GLU A 216 -23.36 8.87 -4.57
CA GLU A 216 -24.60 8.47 -5.26
C GLU A 216 -25.19 9.62 -6.09
N GLN A 217 -25.03 10.86 -5.64
CA GLN A 217 -25.61 12.03 -6.30
C GLN A 217 -24.73 12.64 -7.37
N TYR A 218 -23.41 12.64 -7.19
CA TYR A 218 -22.48 13.39 -8.04
C TYR A 218 -21.46 12.52 -8.75
N GLY A 219 -21.24 11.27 -8.34
CA GLY A 219 -20.24 10.38 -8.92
C GLY A 219 -18.88 10.41 -8.20
N ASP A 220 -17.81 10.33 -8.96
CA ASP A 220 -16.46 10.28 -8.41
C ASP A 220 -15.94 11.66 -7.93
N VAL A 221 -14.72 11.68 -7.41
CA VAL A 221 -14.10 12.89 -6.86
C VAL A 221 -13.95 13.99 -7.92
N PHE A 222 -13.72 13.62 -9.18
CA PHE A 222 -13.57 14.58 -10.28
C PHE A 222 -14.93 15.16 -10.70
N ASP A 223 -15.97 14.34 -10.72
CA ASP A 223 -17.36 14.76 -10.95
C ASP A 223 -17.83 15.69 -9.85
N ILE A 224 -17.49 15.38 -8.58
CA ILE A 224 -17.79 16.25 -7.43
C ILE A 224 -17.06 17.61 -7.60
N MET A 225 -15.76 17.59 -7.94
CA MET A 225 -14.99 18.82 -8.19
C MET A 225 -15.62 19.67 -9.31
N ALA A 226 -16.05 19.03 -10.40
CA ALA A 226 -16.69 19.71 -11.51
C ALA A 226 -18.07 20.30 -11.16
N SER A 227 -18.74 19.74 -10.12
CA SER A 227 -20.04 20.18 -9.66
C SER A 227 -19.99 21.36 -8.65
N LEU A 228 -18.78 21.70 -8.17
CA LEU A 228 -18.63 22.78 -7.19
C LEU A 228 -18.77 24.18 -7.85
N PRO A 229 -19.39 25.17 -7.16
CA PRO A 229 -20.04 25.03 -5.85
C PRO A 229 -21.43 24.39 -5.95
N ILE A 230 -21.75 23.49 -5.02
CA ILE A 230 -23.04 22.82 -4.93
C ILE A 230 -24.02 23.69 -4.13
N ASP A 231 -25.22 23.89 -4.69
CA ASP A 231 -26.28 24.59 -3.97
C ASP A 231 -26.83 23.75 -2.81
N GLY A 232 -26.87 24.32 -1.62
CA GLY A 232 -27.44 23.64 -0.46
C GLY A 232 -27.34 24.40 0.84
N ARG A 233 -28.41 24.27 1.68
CA ARG A 233 -28.48 24.91 2.99
C ARG A 233 -27.78 24.14 4.11
N TYR A 234 -27.40 22.88 3.85
CA TYR A 234 -26.78 22.05 4.87
C TYR A 234 -25.34 22.42 5.09
N LYS A 235 -24.92 22.44 6.35
CA LYS A 235 -23.58 22.88 6.74
C LYS A 235 -22.47 22.05 6.06
N TYR A 236 -22.67 20.74 5.90
CA TYR A 236 -21.68 19.90 5.24
C TYR A 236 -21.50 20.22 3.74
N ILE A 237 -22.55 20.71 3.04
CA ILE A 237 -22.44 21.19 1.66
C ILE A 237 -21.66 22.50 1.61
N GLN A 238 -21.92 23.42 2.57
CA GLN A 238 -21.15 24.65 2.66
C GLN A 238 -19.68 24.36 2.95
N ASN A 239 -19.40 23.40 3.85
CA ASN A 239 -18.04 22.96 4.15
C ASN A 239 -17.37 22.28 2.94
N LEU A 240 -18.11 21.51 2.12
CA LEU A 240 -17.59 20.94 0.88
C LEU A 240 -17.23 22.03 -0.13
N ASN A 241 -18.09 23.05 -0.28
CA ASN A 241 -17.80 24.19 -1.14
C ASN A 241 -16.60 25.02 -0.64
N GLU A 242 -16.44 25.15 0.69
CA GLU A 242 -15.27 25.80 1.31
C GLU A 242 -13.99 24.96 1.16
N PHE A 243 -14.08 23.66 1.32
CA PHE A 243 -12.98 22.71 1.08
C PHE A 243 -12.52 22.77 -0.38
N GLY A 244 -13.47 22.89 -1.28
CA GLY A 244 -13.28 23.18 -2.69
C GLY A 244 -12.57 22.10 -3.47
N SER A 245 -12.36 22.37 -4.75
CA SER A 245 -11.60 21.47 -5.62
C SER A 245 -10.15 21.31 -5.18
N GLU A 246 -9.54 22.36 -4.61
CA GLU A 246 -8.16 22.31 -4.14
C GLU A 246 -7.98 21.31 -2.99
N GLY A 247 -8.89 21.31 -2.00
CA GLY A 247 -8.84 20.35 -0.90
C GLY A 247 -9.03 18.89 -1.38
N LEU A 248 -9.96 18.68 -2.32
CA LEU A 248 -10.19 17.35 -2.92
C LEU A 248 -8.99 16.90 -3.76
N GLU A 249 -8.36 17.79 -4.54
CA GLU A 249 -7.18 17.49 -5.33
C GLU A 249 -5.97 17.11 -4.44
N ILE A 250 -5.78 17.81 -3.33
CA ILE A 250 -4.79 17.42 -2.31
C ILE A 250 -5.08 16.00 -1.81
N GLY A 251 -6.35 15.70 -1.50
CA GLY A 251 -6.78 14.35 -1.11
C GLY A 251 -6.40 13.29 -2.14
N VAL A 252 -6.66 13.54 -3.43
CA VAL A 252 -6.26 12.64 -4.54
C VAL A 252 -4.74 12.44 -4.54
N LYS A 253 -3.94 13.51 -4.53
CA LYS A 253 -2.47 13.44 -4.53
C LYS A 253 -1.89 12.66 -3.34
N LEU A 254 -2.57 12.68 -2.21
CA LEU A 254 -2.09 12.01 -1.00
C LEU A 254 -2.52 10.55 -0.89
N MET A 255 -3.67 10.17 -1.46
CA MET A 255 -4.30 8.88 -1.19
C MET A 255 -4.48 7.98 -2.42
N ASP A 256 -4.37 8.52 -3.63
CA ASP A 256 -4.44 7.71 -4.85
C ASP A 256 -3.07 7.10 -5.15
N LEU A 257 -2.97 5.79 -5.04
CA LEU A 257 -1.76 5.03 -5.38
C LEU A 257 -1.54 4.90 -6.89
N THR A 258 -2.51 5.30 -7.71
CA THR A 258 -2.41 5.21 -9.17
C THR A 258 -2.10 6.54 -9.84
N TYR A 259 -2.25 7.64 -9.10
CA TYR A 259 -2.02 9.01 -9.56
C TYR A 259 -0.58 9.44 -9.29
N ASP A 260 0.06 9.97 -10.33
CA ASP A 260 1.40 10.59 -10.26
C ASP A 260 2.49 9.74 -9.57
N VAL A 261 2.43 8.42 -9.80
CA VAL A 261 3.34 7.44 -9.18
C VAL A 261 4.81 7.78 -9.46
N GLU A 262 5.13 8.27 -10.65
CA GLU A 262 6.50 8.64 -11.01
C GLU A 262 7.04 9.79 -10.13
N ALA A 263 6.23 10.77 -9.76
CA ALA A 263 6.63 11.84 -8.85
C ALA A 263 6.85 11.26 -7.43
N ALA A 264 5.99 10.35 -6.97
CA ALA A 264 6.13 9.71 -5.67
C ALA A 264 7.40 8.84 -5.57
N LEU A 265 7.87 8.29 -6.68
CA LEU A 265 9.11 7.50 -6.76
C LEU A 265 10.41 8.34 -6.82
N LEU A 266 10.33 9.66 -6.87
CA LEU A 266 11.47 10.56 -6.84
C LEU A 266 12.56 10.23 -7.90
N GLY A 267 12.13 9.76 -9.09
CA GLY A 267 13.00 9.38 -10.19
C GLY A 267 13.55 7.96 -10.15
N HIS A 268 13.15 7.13 -9.18
CA HIS A 268 13.60 5.73 -9.08
C HIS A 268 12.80 4.76 -9.98
N GLY A 269 11.73 5.20 -10.68
CA GLY A 269 10.84 4.34 -11.45
C GLY A 269 11.57 3.42 -12.44
N ASN A 270 12.44 3.97 -13.28
CA ASN A 270 13.22 3.20 -14.25
C ASN A 270 14.19 2.19 -13.61
N GLU A 271 14.79 2.52 -12.47
CA GLU A 271 15.66 1.61 -11.72
C GLU A 271 14.86 0.44 -11.15
N ILE A 272 13.68 0.71 -10.59
CA ILE A 272 12.77 -0.30 -10.06
C ILE A 272 12.36 -1.28 -11.17
N VAL A 273 11.90 -0.77 -12.32
CA VAL A 273 11.54 -1.60 -13.47
C VAL A 273 12.70 -2.51 -13.86
N LYS A 274 13.90 -1.94 -14.05
CA LYS A 274 15.09 -2.71 -14.43
C LYS A 274 15.48 -3.78 -13.42
N LEU A 275 15.40 -3.49 -12.12
CA LEU A 275 15.71 -4.46 -11.07
C LEU A 275 14.68 -5.60 -11.05
N VAL A 276 13.39 -5.29 -11.19
CA VAL A 276 12.34 -6.31 -11.24
C VAL A 276 12.45 -7.12 -12.53
N GLU A 277 12.66 -6.49 -13.69
CA GLU A 277 12.86 -7.18 -14.97
C GLU A 277 14.02 -8.17 -14.91
N ASN A 278 15.19 -7.75 -14.43
CA ASN A 278 16.34 -8.64 -14.26
C ASN A 278 15.98 -9.81 -13.33
N TYR A 279 15.36 -9.53 -12.19
CA TYR A 279 14.99 -10.52 -11.19
C TYR A 279 14.04 -11.59 -11.73
N VAL A 280 12.99 -11.18 -12.48
CA VAL A 280 12.03 -12.13 -13.06
C VAL A 280 12.55 -12.82 -14.33
N SER A 281 13.59 -12.28 -14.98
CA SER A 281 14.17 -12.83 -16.21
C SER A 281 15.32 -13.80 -15.93
N GLU A 282 16.18 -13.53 -14.94
CA GLU A 282 17.35 -14.35 -14.61
C GLU A 282 16.99 -15.81 -14.24
N ASP A 283 15.81 -15.99 -13.66
CA ASP A 283 15.34 -17.31 -13.22
C ASP A 283 14.55 -18.05 -14.31
N ARG A 284 14.32 -17.47 -15.50
CA ARG A 284 13.62 -18.11 -16.64
C ARG A 284 14.56 -18.83 -17.63
N LEU A 285 15.88 -18.70 -17.46
CA LEU A 285 16.92 -19.39 -18.23
C LEU A 285 17.44 -20.62 -17.51
#